data_58d732e77152eb573a8311a7faef2183
#
_entry.id   58d732e77152eb573a8311a7faef2183
#
_cell.length_a   1.000
_cell.length_b   1.000
_cell.length_c   1.000
_cell.angle_alpha   90.00
_cell.angle_beta   90.00
_cell.angle_gamma   90.00
#
_symmetry.space_group_name_H-M   'P 1'
#
loop_
_entity.id
_entity.type
_entity.pdbx_description
1 polymer ?
#
loop_
_entity_poly.entity_id
_entity_poly.type
_entity_poly.pdbx_seq_one_letter_code
_entity_poly.pdbx_strand_id
1 'polypeptide(L)'
;MAKPLVAIVGRPNVGKSMLFNKLTGHRTSIVEDTPGVTRDRIYGDCEWCNRTFSLVDTGGIEPGTENDMLKFMRRQAEIGIELADCIVMVVDVHSGVTAADEDVAVMLRKSGKPVALAVNKCDSVGPTNPEVYEFYGLGIGDLFEVSAIHGHGTGDLLDWCLEQFPDTDGEEEDDERIKVAIVGKPNVGKSSLLNRILGEERVIVSNIAGTTRDAIDSDFDNETGKYCFIDTAGMRRKSKVDDAIEKFSNMRTINAIERSDVCLILVDANEGVTEQDTKIAGLVHEAGKAAIIVVNKWDAVENKETNTMRDKELAVRDGLSYMTYAPVVFLSALTGSRVDKLFQVIQDVHKQNTSRITTGQLNSVLADATARVQPPTDKGRRLKIYYMTQAGTKPPHFVIFCNDARLFHFSYQRYLENQIRDVFGLKGTPVRITIRQKGDKEE
;
A
#
# COMPACT_ATOMS: atom_id res chain seq x y z
N MET A 1 -10.78 -4.35 4.14
CA MET A 1 -9.86 -5.52 4.09
C MET A 1 -8.59 -5.16 3.35
N ALA A 2 -7.43 -5.73 3.74
CA ALA A 2 -6.24 -5.67 2.91
C ALA A 2 -6.50 -6.47 1.63
N LYS A 3 -6.04 -5.96 0.47
CA LYS A 3 -6.12 -6.70 -0.78
C LYS A 3 -5.26 -7.96 -0.67
N PRO A 4 -5.76 -9.13 -1.11
CA PRO A 4 -4.92 -10.33 -1.20
C PRO A 4 -3.69 -10.05 -2.08
N LEU A 5 -2.57 -10.71 -1.76
CA LEU A 5 -1.30 -10.53 -2.44
C LEU A 5 -0.85 -11.83 -3.11
N VAL A 6 -0.55 -11.77 -4.40
CA VAL A 6 0.01 -12.88 -5.19
C VAL A 6 1.46 -12.56 -5.54
N ALA A 7 2.40 -13.45 -5.17
CA ALA A 7 3.80 -13.31 -5.56
C ALA A 7 4.09 -14.09 -6.84
N ILE A 8 4.67 -13.42 -7.84
CA ILE A 8 5.19 -14.05 -9.06
C ILE A 8 6.67 -14.31 -8.85
N VAL A 9 7.06 -15.60 -8.82
CA VAL A 9 8.44 -16.05 -8.58
C VAL A 9 8.94 -16.93 -9.73
N GLY A 10 10.24 -17.13 -9.82
CA GLY A 10 10.89 -17.97 -10.84
C GLY A 10 12.26 -17.41 -11.23
N ARG A 11 13.05 -18.19 -11.95
CA ARG A 11 14.37 -17.77 -12.43
C ARG A 11 14.31 -16.61 -13.44
N PRO A 12 15.41 -15.93 -13.75
CA PRO A 12 15.45 -14.89 -14.79
C PRO A 12 14.98 -15.39 -16.16
N ASN A 13 14.41 -14.48 -16.95
CA ASN A 13 14.04 -14.68 -18.36
C ASN A 13 12.94 -15.71 -18.64
N VAL A 14 12.23 -16.23 -17.62
CA VAL A 14 11.05 -17.09 -17.82
C VAL A 14 9.78 -16.30 -18.20
N GLY A 15 9.83 -14.96 -18.17
CA GLY A 15 8.72 -14.09 -18.56
C GLY A 15 7.86 -13.59 -17.42
N LYS A 16 8.36 -13.56 -16.16
CA LYS A 16 7.63 -13.06 -14.98
C LYS A 16 7.07 -11.65 -15.17
N SER A 17 7.92 -10.70 -15.55
CA SER A 17 7.51 -9.30 -15.73
C SER A 17 6.51 -9.13 -16.90
N MET A 18 6.59 -10.01 -17.91
CA MET A 18 5.62 -10.01 -19.01
C MET A 18 4.27 -10.55 -18.54
N LEU A 19 4.27 -11.64 -17.76
CA LEU A 19 3.06 -12.17 -17.15
C LEU A 19 2.44 -11.15 -16.18
N PHE A 20 3.26 -10.53 -15.32
CA PHE A 20 2.84 -9.46 -14.41
C PHE A 20 2.14 -8.31 -15.17
N ASN A 21 2.78 -7.78 -16.21
CA ASN A 21 2.20 -6.71 -17.03
C ASN A 21 0.90 -7.14 -17.73
N LYS A 22 0.81 -8.42 -18.13
CA LYS A 22 -0.40 -8.96 -18.76
C LYS A 22 -1.56 -9.06 -17.77
N LEU A 23 -1.29 -9.54 -16.54
CA LEU A 23 -2.31 -9.74 -15.51
C LEU A 23 -2.78 -8.41 -14.88
N THR A 24 -1.89 -7.43 -14.73
CA THR A 24 -2.26 -6.11 -14.21
C THR A 24 -3.05 -5.27 -15.21
N GLY A 25 -3.12 -5.71 -16.50
CA GLY A 25 -3.75 -4.95 -17.57
C GLY A 25 -3.09 -3.59 -17.82
N HIS A 26 -3.31 -2.98 -19.00
CA HIS A 26 -2.82 -1.61 -19.29
C HIS A 26 -3.62 -0.50 -18.57
N ARG A 27 -4.22 -0.76 -17.43
CA ARG A 27 -4.67 0.28 -16.51
C ARG A 27 -3.50 0.76 -15.67
N THR A 28 -2.53 1.38 -16.32
CA THR A 28 -1.77 2.44 -15.68
C THR A 28 -2.83 3.45 -15.25
N SER A 29 -3.19 3.46 -13.96
CA SER A 29 -3.92 4.59 -13.38
C SER A 29 -3.25 5.85 -13.95
N ILE A 30 -4.05 6.78 -14.45
CA ILE A 30 -3.60 8.10 -14.87
C ILE A 30 -2.90 8.69 -13.66
N VAL A 31 -1.58 8.55 -13.61
CA VAL A 31 -0.72 9.17 -12.61
C VAL A 31 -0.45 10.54 -13.16
N GLU A 32 -1.05 11.56 -12.54
CA GLU A 32 -0.52 12.90 -12.62
C GLU A 32 0.97 12.83 -12.23
N ASP A 33 1.84 13.39 -13.08
CA ASP A 33 3.28 13.51 -12.83
C ASP A 33 3.52 14.26 -11.51
N THR A 34 3.63 13.51 -10.43
CA THR A 34 4.10 14.04 -9.15
C THR A 34 5.63 13.99 -9.19
N PRO A 35 6.35 15.12 -9.20
CA PRO A 35 7.81 15.12 -9.27
C PRO A 35 8.40 14.36 -8.07
N GLY A 36 9.17 13.30 -8.33
CA GLY A 36 9.94 12.57 -7.33
C GLY A 36 9.49 11.13 -7.04
N VAL A 37 8.43 10.61 -7.65
CA VAL A 37 7.99 9.23 -7.47
C VAL A 37 8.29 8.42 -8.74
N THR A 38 9.41 7.71 -8.73
CA THR A 38 9.67 6.64 -9.71
C THR A 38 9.02 5.36 -9.17
N ARG A 39 7.92 4.92 -9.77
CA ARG A 39 7.36 3.59 -9.53
C ARG A 39 8.38 2.55 -10.00
N ASP A 40 9.07 1.90 -9.08
CA ASP A 40 9.63 0.59 -9.35
C ASP A 40 8.44 -0.33 -9.67
N ARG A 41 8.39 -0.93 -10.88
CA ARG A 41 7.30 -1.75 -11.42
C ARG A 41 7.17 -3.11 -10.71
N ILE A 42 7.21 -3.12 -9.39
CA ILE A 42 7.22 -4.35 -8.58
C ILE A 42 5.80 -4.74 -8.16
N TYR A 43 4.92 -3.76 -7.95
CA TYR A 43 3.53 -3.97 -7.54
C TYR A 43 2.54 -3.52 -8.61
N GLY A 44 1.46 -4.26 -8.75
CA GLY A 44 0.36 -3.90 -9.63
C GLY A 44 -0.95 -4.49 -9.12
N ASP A 45 -2.06 -3.78 -9.34
CA ASP A 45 -3.39 -4.27 -9.04
C ASP A 45 -3.91 -5.11 -10.21
N CYS A 46 -4.55 -6.22 -9.89
CA CYS A 46 -5.28 -7.08 -10.81
C CYS A 46 -6.75 -7.10 -10.38
N GLU A 47 -7.64 -6.97 -11.35
CA GLU A 47 -9.09 -7.11 -11.16
C GLU A 47 -9.58 -8.29 -12.00
N TRP A 48 -10.16 -9.28 -11.33
CA TRP A 48 -10.70 -10.48 -11.97
C TRP A 48 -12.00 -10.90 -11.28
N CYS A 49 -13.05 -11.18 -12.04
CA CYS A 49 -14.37 -11.57 -11.52
C CYS A 49 -14.89 -10.66 -10.39
N ASN A 50 -14.76 -9.34 -10.54
CA ASN A 50 -15.13 -8.30 -9.56
C ASN A 50 -14.38 -8.37 -8.22
N ARG A 51 -13.29 -9.13 -8.14
CA ARG A 51 -12.36 -9.13 -6.98
C ARG A 51 -11.06 -8.46 -7.36
N THR A 52 -10.56 -7.56 -6.51
CA THR A 52 -9.30 -6.86 -6.71
C THR A 52 -8.24 -7.41 -5.76
N PHE A 53 -7.07 -7.72 -6.27
CA PHE A 53 -5.92 -8.18 -5.51
C PHE A 53 -4.63 -7.57 -6.06
N SER A 54 -3.55 -7.63 -5.29
CA SER A 54 -2.25 -7.09 -5.68
C SER A 54 -1.32 -8.20 -6.17
N LEU A 55 -0.59 -7.91 -7.23
CA LEU A 55 0.49 -8.77 -7.75
C LEU A 55 1.85 -8.16 -7.40
N VAL A 56 2.84 -9.00 -7.09
CA VAL A 56 4.23 -8.58 -6.92
C VAL A 56 5.16 -9.39 -7.81
N ASP A 57 5.94 -8.68 -8.65
CA ASP A 57 7.01 -9.30 -9.46
C ASP A 57 8.32 -9.29 -8.66
N THR A 58 8.78 -10.47 -8.23
CA THR A 58 10.04 -10.62 -7.49
C THR A 58 11.29 -10.51 -8.37
N GLY A 59 11.16 -10.41 -9.68
CA GLY A 59 12.26 -10.35 -10.66
C GLY A 59 12.54 -8.98 -11.26
N GLY A 60 11.78 -7.94 -10.90
CA GLY A 60 11.82 -6.63 -11.56
C GLY A 60 13.00 -5.71 -11.22
N ILE A 61 14.00 -6.15 -10.42
CA ILE A 61 15.13 -5.32 -9.99
C ILE A 61 16.45 -5.92 -10.50
N GLU A 62 17.20 -5.14 -11.28
CA GLU A 62 18.53 -5.52 -11.79
C GLU A 62 19.62 -5.22 -10.77
N PRO A 63 20.40 -6.20 -10.32
CA PRO A 63 21.56 -6.01 -9.44
C PRO A 63 22.87 -5.82 -10.21
N GLY A 64 23.84 -5.13 -9.57
CA GLY A 64 25.06 -4.67 -10.21
C GLY A 64 26.22 -5.69 -10.37
N THR A 65 26.16 -6.91 -9.80
CA THR A 65 27.23 -7.94 -9.91
C THR A 65 26.68 -9.38 -9.82
N GLU A 66 27.31 -10.34 -10.56
CA GLU A 66 26.79 -11.72 -10.71
C GLU A 66 26.70 -12.54 -9.40
N ASN A 67 27.63 -12.42 -8.47
CA ASN A 67 27.63 -13.21 -7.22
C ASN A 67 26.67 -12.66 -6.14
N ASP A 68 26.42 -11.37 -6.15
CA ASP A 68 25.41 -10.72 -5.31
C ASP A 68 24.01 -10.89 -5.90
N MET A 69 23.92 -11.10 -7.21
CA MET A 69 22.69 -11.29 -7.98
C MET A 69 21.87 -12.48 -7.48
N LEU A 70 22.48 -13.64 -7.33
CA LEU A 70 21.77 -14.85 -6.88
C LEU A 70 21.29 -14.74 -5.43
N LYS A 71 22.11 -14.18 -4.54
CA LYS A 71 21.71 -13.92 -3.14
C LYS A 71 20.58 -12.91 -3.06
N PHE A 72 20.65 -11.87 -3.88
CA PHE A 72 19.65 -10.80 -3.94
C PHE A 72 18.30 -11.34 -4.45
N MET A 73 18.29 -12.09 -5.56
CA MET A 73 17.08 -12.68 -6.12
C MET A 73 16.43 -13.69 -5.17
N ARG A 74 17.24 -14.51 -4.51
CA ARG A 74 16.75 -15.44 -3.50
C ARG A 74 16.06 -14.71 -2.34
N ARG A 75 16.66 -13.61 -1.87
CA ARG A 75 16.10 -12.81 -0.78
C ARG A 75 14.79 -12.11 -1.17
N GLN A 76 14.69 -11.63 -2.41
CA GLN A 76 13.44 -11.03 -2.92
C GLN A 76 12.32 -12.07 -3.01
N ALA A 77 12.64 -13.25 -3.54
CA ALA A 77 11.71 -14.36 -3.58
C ALA A 77 11.24 -14.73 -2.17
N GLU A 78 12.16 -14.86 -1.20
CA GLU A 78 11.84 -15.15 0.21
C GLU A 78 10.86 -14.15 0.81
N ILE A 79 11.04 -12.86 0.56
CA ILE A 79 10.14 -11.80 1.08
C ILE A 79 8.79 -11.83 0.35
N GLY A 80 8.79 -11.95 -0.98
CA GLY A 80 7.55 -12.08 -1.74
C GLY A 80 6.73 -13.29 -1.29
N ILE A 81 7.38 -14.42 -1.07
CA ILE A 81 6.78 -15.66 -0.54
C ILE A 81 6.24 -15.44 0.88
N GLU A 82 6.98 -14.77 1.75
CA GLU A 82 6.55 -14.49 3.14
C GLU A 82 5.27 -13.65 3.18
N LEU A 83 5.16 -12.66 2.29
CA LEU A 83 4.06 -11.69 2.28
C LEU A 83 2.83 -12.14 1.49
N ALA A 84 2.97 -13.03 0.51
CA ALA A 84 1.89 -13.43 -0.38
C ALA A 84 0.87 -14.36 0.27
N ASP A 85 -0.39 -14.28 -0.15
CA ASP A 85 -1.43 -15.24 0.21
C ASP A 85 -1.32 -16.51 -0.63
N CYS A 86 -0.99 -16.38 -1.91
CA CYS A 86 -0.62 -17.48 -2.78
C CYS A 86 0.53 -17.09 -3.72
N ILE A 87 1.14 -18.08 -4.37
CA ILE A 87 2.36 -17.91 -5.16
C ILE A 87 2.15 -18.48 -6.56
N VAL A 88 2.61 -17.75 -7.56
CA VAL A 88 2.69 -18.21 -8.96
C VAL A 88 4.15 -18.42 -9.31
N MET A 89 4.60 -19.68 -9.41
CA MET A 89 5.91 -20.00 -9.92
C MET A 89 5.88 -20.06 -11.44
N VAL A 90 6.69 -19.22 -12.09
CA VAL A 90 6.77 -19.17 -13.56
C VAL A 90 8.01 -19.92 -14.04
N VAL A 91 7.81 -20.83 -14.98
CA VAL A 91 8.86 -21.59 -15.68
C VAL A 91 8.71 -21.45 -17.19
N ASP A 92 9.72 -21.82 -17.95
CA ASP A 92 9.77 -21.66 -19.40
C ASP A 92 9.72 -23.02 -20.08
N VAL A 93 8.68 -23.31 -20.88
CA VAL A 93 8.49 -24.61 -21.55
C VAL A 93 9.67 -24.98 -22.45
N HIS A 94 10.28 -24.01 -23.14
CA HIS A 94 11.36 -24.29 -24.10
C HIS A 94 12.68 -24.67 -23.44
N SER A 95 12.90 -24.32 -22.19
CA SER A 95 14.14 -24.62 -21.48
C SER A 95 14.07 -25.94 -20.69
N GLY A 96 12.88 -26.52 -20.56
CA GLY A 96 12.64 -27.63 -19.65
C GLY A 96 12.91 -27.30 -18.19
N VAL A 97 12.91 -28.32 -17.33
CA VAL A 97 13.23 -28.17 -15.90
C VAL A 97 14.72 -27.93 -15.71
N THR A 98 15.08 -26.88 -15.01
CA THR A 98 16.48 -26.54 -14.70
C THR A 98 16.76 -26.66 -13.19
N ALA A 99 18.04 -26.81 -12.82
CA ALA A 99 18.45 -26.85 -11.41
C ALA A 99 18.01 -25.60 -10.63
N ALA A 100 17.95 -24.43 -11.29
CA ALA A 100 17.45 -23.21 -10.67
C ALA A 100 15.93 -23.27 -10.38
N ASP A 101 15.16 -23.95 -11.24
CA ASP A 101 13.73 -24.16 -10.99
C ASP A 101 13.52 -25.14 -9.82
N GLU A 102 14.36 -26.19 -9.72
CA GLU A 102 14.35 -27.12 -8.58
C GLU A 102 14.67 -26.42 -7.25
N ASP A 103 15.66 -25.52 -7.22
CA ASP A 103 16.01 -24.72 -6.05
C ASP A 103 14.85 -23.84 -5.58
N VAL A 104 14.17 -23.16 -6.52
CA VAL A 104 12.98 -22.37 -6.23
C VAL A 104 11.85 -23.28 -5.72
N ALA A 105 11.60 -24.42 -6.35
CA ALA A 105 10.57 -25.37 -5.92
C ALA A 105 10.81 -25.89 -4.49
N VAL A 106 12.08 -26.18 -4.12
CA VAL A 106 12.44 -26.56 -2.75
C VAL A 106 12.10 -25.45 -1.75
N MET A 107 12.36 -24.20 -2.10
CA MET A 107 12.04 -23.05 -1.26
C MET A 107 10.53 -22.88 -1.11
N LEU A 108 9.76 -23.03 -2.18
CA LEU A 108 8.31 -22.92 -2.18
C LEU A 108 7.63 -24.01 -1.34
N ARG A 109 8.09 -25.27 -1.46
CA ARG A 109 7.59 -26.37 -0.60
C ARG A 109 7.78 -26.10 0.89
N LYS A 110 8.87 -25.43 1.26
CA LYS A 110 9.14 -25.07 2.68
C LYS A 110 8.26 -23.93 3.19
N SER A 111 7.70 -23.12 2.32
CA SER A 111 6.85 -21.99 2.72
C SER A 111 5.49 -22.43 3.25
N GLY A 112 4.99 -23.60 2.82
CA GLY A 112 3.66 -24.10 3.19
C GLY A 112 2.49 -23.32 2.59
N LYS A 113 2.77 -22.38 1.68
CA LYS A 113 1.73 -21.56 1.01
C LYS A 113 1.21 -22.25 -0.25
N PRO A 114 -0.03 -21.94 -0.70
CA PRO A 114 -0.55 -22.41 -1.98
C PRO A 114 0.33 -21.92 -3.13
N VAL A 115 0.67 -22.84 -4.06
CA VAL A 115 1.52 -22.53 -5.22
C VAL A 115 0.84 -22.99 -6.49
N ALA A 116 0.74 -22.12 -7.50
CA ALA A 116 0.46 -22.47 -8.89
C ALA A 116 1.75 -22.53 -9.70
N LEU A 117 1.91 -23.54 -10.54
CA LEU A 117 3.03 -23.67 -11.46
C LEU A 117 2.60 -23.20 -12.86
N ALA A 118 2.99 -22.00 -13.24
CA ALA A 118 2.69 -21.41 -14.54
C ALA A 118 3.81 -21.75 -15.55
N VAL A 119 3.55 -22.69 -16.45
CA VAL A 119 4.45 -23.04 -17.56
C VAL A 119 4.22 -22.04 -18.68
N ASN A 120 5.13 -21.08 -18.82
CA ASN A 120 5.00 -19.95 -19.73
C ASN A 120 5.63 -20.24 -21.10
N LYS A 121 5.28 -19.40 -22.08
CA LYS A 121 5.64 -19.48 -23.49
C LYS A 121 4.96 -20.65 -24.23
N CYS A 122 3.81 -21.10 -23.75
CA CYS A 122 2.92 -21.99 -24.47
C CYS A 122 2.10 -21.18 -25.49
N ASP A 123 2.75 -20.75 -26.58
CA ASP A 123 2.17 -19.78 -27.53
C ASP A 123 1.27 -20.42 -28.57
N SER A 124 1.27 -21.75 -28.70
CA SER A 124 0.41 -22.49 -29.65
C SER A 124 -0.95 -22.80 -29.03
N VAL A 125 -2.02 -22.43 -29.73
CA VAL A 125 -3.39 -22.85 -29.40
C VAL A 125 -3.62 -24.25 -29.98
N GLY A 126 -3.68 -25.26 -29.12
CA GLY A 126 -3.84 -26.64 -29.57
C GLY A 126 -3.84 -27.63 -28.40
N PRO A 127 -3.70 -28.94 -28.67
CA PRO A 127 -3.55 -29.91 -27.60
C PRO A 127 -2.32 -29.60 -26.75
N THR A 128 -2.39 -29.91 -25.46
CA THR A 128 -1.33 -29.72 -24.46
C THR A 128 0.03 -30.13 -25.02
N ASN A 129 1.01 -29.25 -24.91
CA ASN A 129 2.39 -29.56 -25.29
C ASN A 129 2.94 -30.66 -24.37
N PRO A 130 3.37 -31.83 -24.89
CA PRO A 130 3.93 -32.92 -24.07
C PRO A 130 5.07 -32.49 -23.16
N GLU A 131 5.86 -31.48 -23.53
CA GLU A 131 6.96 -30.92 -22.74
C GLU A 131 6.51 -30.34 -21.41
N VAL A 132 5.25 -29.91 -21.32
CA VAL A 132 4.66 -29.36 -20.10
C VAL A 132 4.62 -30.39 -18.97
N TYR A 133 4.44 -31.67 -19.30
CA TYR A 133 4.34 -32.72 -18.28
C TYR A 133 5.66 -32.97 -17.51
N GLU A 134 6.80 -32.54 -18.06
CA GLU A 134 8.08 -32.62 -17.35
C GLU A 134 8.08 -31.82 -16.05
N PHE A 135 7.35 -30.71 -16.03
CA PHE A 135 7.29 -29.81 -14.89
C PHE A 135 6.54 -30.38 -13.68
N TYR A 136 5.74 -31.43 -13.83
CA TYR A 136 5.19 -32.17 -12.67
C TYR A 136 6.29 -32.76 -11.78
N GLY A 137 7.50 -32.99 -12.34
CA GLY A 137 8.65 -33.43 -11.58
C GLY A 137 9.11 -32.48 -10.47
N LEU A 138 8.74 -31.19 -10.55
CA LEU A 138 9.01 -30.22 -9.50
C LEU A 138 8.21 -30.46 -8.21
N GLY A 139 7.09 -31.21 -8.27
CA GLY A 139 6.29 -31.62 -7.13
C GLY A 139 5.73 -30.44 -6.33
N ILE A 140 5.28 -29.39 -7.02
CA ILE A 140 4.64 -28.20 -6.43
C ILE A 140 3.35 -27.90 -7.16
N GLY A 141 2.31 -27.60 -6.38
CA GLY A 141 1.03 -27.02 -6.80
C GLY A 141 0.38 -27.57 -8.06
N ASP A 142 -0.62 -26.85 -8.53
CA ASP A 142 -1.34 -27.11 -9.75
C ASP A 142 -0.62 -26.49 -10.96
N LEU A 143 -0.64 -27.17 -12.12
CA LEU A 143 0.07 -26.76 -13.31
C LEU A 143 -0.88 -26.06 -14.28
N PHE A 144 -0.45 -24.88 -14.78
CA PHE A 144 -1.17 -24.05 -15.75
C PHE A 144 -0.29 -23.76 -16.96
N GLU A 145 -0.78 -24.10 -18.15
CA GLU A 145 -0.15 -23.70 -19.41
C GLU A 145 -0.52 -22.25 -19.70
N VAL A 146 0.47 -21.36 -19.79
CA VAL A 146 0.22 -19.94 -20.02
C VAL A 146 1.07 -19.37 -21.16
N SER A 147 0.54 -18.38 -21.85
CA SER A 147 1.30 -17.49 -22.71
C SER A 147 1.19 -16.06 -22.21
N ALA A 148 2.24 -15.55 -21.58
CA ALA A 148 2.28 -14.17 -21.12
C ALA A 148 2.15 -13.14 -22.26
N ILE A 149 2.58 -13.51 -23.47
CA ILE A 149 2.48 -12.67 -24.68
C ILE A 149 1.03 -12.59 -25.15
N HIS A 150 0.39 -13.74 -25.35
CA HIS A 150 -0.95 -13.84 -25.95
C HIS A 150 -2.08 -13.81 -24.91
N GLY A 151 -1.79 -14.10 -23.65
CA GLY A 151 -2.80 -14.16 -22.55
C GLY A 151 -3.57 -15.48 -22.51
N HIS A 152 -3.12 -16.53 -23.22
CA HIS A 152 -3.73 -17.85 -23.13
C HIS A 152 -3.47 -18.45 -21.74
N GLY A 153 -4.46 -19.18 -21.19
CA GLY A 153 -4.37 -19.86 -19.90
C GLY A 153 -4.30 -18.94 -18.67
N THR A 154 -4.27 -17.62 -18.86
CA THR A 154 -4.20 -16.67 -17.73
C THR A 154 -5.49 -16.60 -16.94
N GLY A 155 -6.65 -16.89 -17.57
CA GLY A 155 -7.94 -16.93 -16.88
C GLY A 155 -8.00 -18.03 -15.83
N ASP A 156 -7.66 -19.27 -16.20
CA ASP A 156 -7.68 -20.42 -15.30
C ASP A 156 -6.69 -20.22 -14.14
N LEU A 157 -5.51 -19.61 -14.40
CA LEU A 157 -4.55 -19.23 -13.39
C LEU A 157 -5.13 -18.20 -12.40
N LEU A 158 -5.87 -17.20 -12.91
CA LEU A 158 -6.51 -16.18 -12.07
C LEU A 158 -7.67 -16.74 -11.25
N ASP A 159 -8.46 -17.65 -11.83
CA ASP A 159 -9.54 -18.35 -11.13
C ASP A 159 -8.97 -19.16 -9.95
N TRP A 160 -7.88 -19.89 -10.19
CA TRP A 160 -7.16 -20.60 -9.13
C TRP A 160 -6.67 -19.64 -8.02
N CYS A 161 -6.10 -18.49 -8.38
CA CYS A 161 -5.67 -17.48 -7.39
C CYS A 161 -6.84 -17.01 -6.52
N LEU A 162 -8.01 -16.77 -7.12
CA LEU A 162 -9.20 -16.34 -6.37
C LEU A 162 -9.67 -17.39 -5.36
N GLU A 163 -9.55 -18.69 -5.68
CA GLU A 163 -9.91 -19.79 -4.79
C GLU A 163 -8.99 -19.89 -3.55
N GLN A 164 -7.75 -19.38 -3.67
CA GLN A 164 -6.81 -19.38 -2.54
C GLN A 164 -7.02 -18.21 -1.58
N PHE A 165 -7.79 -17.20 -1.98
CA PHE A 165 -8.03 -16.06 -1.12
C PHE A 165 -9.07 -16.39 -0.04
N PRO A 166 -8.94 -15.83 1.16
CA PRO A 166 -9.94 -15.99 2.21
C PRO A 166 -11.33 -15.63 1.69
N ASP A 167 -12.33 -16.45 2.05
CA ASP A 167 -13.72 -16.13 1.73
C ASP A 167 -14.09 -14.77 2.32
N THR A 168 -14.53 -13.86 1.45
CA THR A 168 -15.00 -12.53 1.86
C THR A 168 -16.42 -12.56 2.44
N ASP A 169 -17.10 -13.69 2.40
CA ASP A 169 -18.48 -13.88 2.88
C ASP A 169 -18.57 -14.25 4.37
N GLY A 170 -17.43 -14.47 5.05
CA GLY A 170 -17.39 -14.56 6.51
C GLY A 170 -17.61 -13.17 7.09
N GLU A 171 -18.57 -13.04 8.01
CA GLU A 171 -18.77 -11.88 8.87
C GLU A 171 -17.40 -11.35 9.28
N GLU A 172 -17.08 -10.08 8.91
CA GLU A 172 -15.98 -9.38 9.55
C GLU A 172 -16.22 -9.51 11.05
N GLU A 173 -15.48 -10.36 11.73
CA GLU A 173 -15.25 -10.10 13.15
C GLU A 173 -14.73 -8.67 13.14
N ASP A 174 -15.56 -7.78 13.63
CA ASP A 174 -15.32 -6.35 13.71
C ASP A 174 -14.08 -6.20 14.61
N ASP A 175 -12.92 -6.41 14.00
CA ASP A 175 -11.65 -6.24 14.69
C ASP A 175 -11.53 -4.73 14.95
N GLU A 176 -12.11 -4.31 16.10
CA GLU A 176 -12.15 -2.93 16.57
C GLU A 176 -10.75 -2.31 16.67
N ARG A 177 -9.70 -3.05 16.29
CA ARG A 177 -8.30 -2.61 16.36
C ARG A 177 -7.96 -1.69 15.20
N ILE A 178 -7.38 -0.54 15.52
CA ILE A 178 -6.83 0.36 14.49
C ILE A 178 -5.51 -0.23 13.99
N LYS A 179 -5.44 -0.52 12.69
CA LYS A 179 -4.22 -1.03 12.04
C LYS A 179 -3.27 0.12 11.73
N VAL A 180 -2.08 0.07 12.34
CA VAL A 180 -1.09 1.15 12.28
C VAL A 180 0.19 0.65 11.63
N ALA A 181 0.63 1.29 10.54
CA ALA A 181 1.95 1.07 9.95
C ALA A 181 2.94 2.15 10.40
N ILE A 182 4.18 1.75 10.74
CA ILE A 182 5.29 2.67 11.03
C ILE A 182 6.24 2.65 9.84
N VAL A 183 6.28 3.74 9.07
CA VAL A 183 7.10 3.86 7.86
C VAL A 183 8.11 5.00 7.97
N GLY A 184 9.17 4.97 7.17
CA GLY A 184 10.23 5.98 7.18
C GLY A 184 11.56 5.36 6.77
N LYS A 185 12.56 6.21 6.49
CA LYS A 185 13.90 5.79 6.07
C LYS A 185 14.62 4.93 7.15
N PRO A 186 15.70 4.23 6.80
CA PRO A 186 16.55 3.54 7.77
C PRO A 186 17.02 4.49 8.89
N ASN A 187 17.22 3.94 10.09
CA ASN A 187 17.76 4.65 11.26
C ASN A 187 16.99 5.87 11.79
N VAL A 188 15.77 6.15 11.26
CA VAL A 188 14.91 7.23 11.75
C VAL A 188 14.26 6.92 13.11
N GLY A 189 14.38 5.67 13.60
CA GLY A 189 13.90 5.24 14.92
C GLY A 189 12.59 4.45 14.92
N LYS A 190 12.21 3.81 13.79
CA LYS A 190 10.99 2.96 13.69
C LYS A 190 10.99 1.84 14.75
N SER A 191 12.06 1.05 14.79
CA SER A 191 12.19 -0.05 15.77
C SER A 191 12.25 0.47 17.21
N SER A 192 12.86 1.63 17.44
CA SER A 192 12.90 2.25 18.76
C SER A 192 11.52 2.69 19.23
N LEU A 193 10.72 3.29 18.32
CA LEU A 193 9.35 3.70 18.63
C LEU A 193 8.47 2.47 18.90
N LEU A 194 8.56 1.45 18.06
CA LEU A 194 7.81 0.20 18.27
C LEU A 194 8.17 -0.47 19.59
N ASN A 195 9.49 -0.60 19.90
CA ASN A 195 9.94 -1.19 21.15
C ASN A 195 9.51 -0.36 22.37
N ARG A 196 9.46 0.96 22.25
CA ARG A 196 8.95 1.83 23.31
C ARG A 196 7.47 1.58 23.56
N ILE A 197 6.66 1.48 22.49
CA ILE A 197 5.22 1.23 22.57
C ILE A 197 4.96 -0.17 23.18
N LEU A 198 5.63 -1.21 22.68
CA LEU A 198 5.42 -2.59 23.11
C LEU A 198 6.12 -2.95 24.42
N GLY A 199 7.09 -2.17 24.86
CA GLY A 199 7.89 -2.41 26.09
C GLY A 199 7.31 -1.77 27.36
N GLU A 200 6.23 -1.01 27.29
CA GLU A 200 5.53 -0.49 28.46
C GLU A 200 4.71 -1.59 29.12
N GLU A 201 4.85 -1.77 30.44
CA GLU A 201 4.34 -2.91 31.26
C GLU A 201 2.79 -3.11 31.25
N ARG A 202 2.04 -2.44 30.38
CA ARG A 202 0.56 -2.51 30.28
C ARG A 202 0.07 -3.33 29.08
N VAL A 203 0.94 -4.12 28.47
CA VAL A 203 0.61 -4.88 27.26
C VAL A 203 -0.01 -6.21 27.61
N ILE A 204 -1.29 -6.39 27.34
CA ILE A 204 -1.88 -7.71 27.17
C ILE A 204 -1.50 -8.20 25.77
N VAL A 205 -0.32 -8.79 25.63
CA VAL A 205 0.01 -9.55 24.41
C VAL A 205 -0.82 -10.83 24.47
N SER A 206 -1.97 -10.84 23.83
CA SER A 206 -2.75 -12.07 23.69
C SER A 206 -2.09 -12.94 22.61
N ASN A 207 -1.12 -13.77 23.04
CA ASN A 207 -0.73 -14.94 22.28
C ASN A 207 -1.85 -15.98 22.34
N ILE A 208 -2.98 -15.73 21.69
CA ILE A 208 -3.98 -16.76 21.47
C ILE A 208 -3.46 -17.62 20.32
N ALA A 209 -2.84 -18.74 20.66
CA ALA A 209 -2.52 -19.80 19.71
C ALA A 209 -3.84 -20.32 19.13
N GLY A 210 -4.12 -19.98 17.86
CA GLY A 210 -5.32 -20.50 17.17
C GLY A 210 -5.87 -19.62 16.05
N THR A 211 -5.54 -18.34 15.99
CA THR A 211 -5.89 -17.52 14.82
C THR A 211 -4.67 -17.44 13.92
N THR A 212 -4.76 -18.04 12.74
CA THR A 212 -3.78 -18.03 11.66
C THR A 212 -3.68 -16.63 11.01
N ARG A 213 -3.55 -15.56 11.81
CA ARG A 213 -3.27 -14.20 11.33
C ARG A 213 -1.86 -13.81 11.77
N ASP A 214 -1.02 -13.73 10.80
CA ASP A 214 0.36 -13.21 10.70
C ASP A 214 1.16 -13.08 12.03
N ALA A 215 2.09 -14.01 12.23
CA ALA A 215 3.17 -13.92 13.24
C ALA A 215 4.07 -12.67 13.10
N ILE A 216 3.68 -11.73 12.23
CA ILE A 216 4.41 -10.55 11.78
C ILE A 216 3.88 -9.27 12.44
N ASP A 217 2.61 -9.24 12.86
CA ASP A 217 1.95 -8.08 13.46
C ASP A 217 1.97 -8.14 15.00
N SER A 218 1.74 -7.01 15.66
CA SER A 218 1.71 -6.94 17.12
C SER A 218 0.52 -6.15 17.62
N ASP A 219 -0.31 -6.79 18.41
CA ASP A 219 -1.45 -6.16 19.09
C ASP A 219 -1.00 -5.37 20.31
N PHE A 220 -1.65 -4.24 20.51
CA PHE A 220 -1.37 -3.33 21.61
C PHE A 220 -2.68 -2.68 22.10
N ASP A 221 -2.97 -2.79 23.37
CA ASP A 221 -4.15 -2.21 24.01
C ASP A 221 -3.72 -1.22 25.10
N ASN A 222 -4.33 -0.04 25.11
CA ASN A 222 -4.14 0.95 26.15
C ASN A 222 -5.46 1.66 26.50
N GLU A 223 -5.41 2.67 27.39
CA GLU A 223 -6.58 3.44 27.81
C GLU A 223 -7.26 4.20 26.66
N THR A 224 -6.55 4.50 25.56
CA THR A 224 -7.07 5.21 24.41
C THR A 224 -7.75 4.29 23.39
N GLY A 225 -7.42 3.01 23.35
CA GLY A 225 -8.04 2.05 22.44
C GLY A 225 -7.20 0.82 22.15
N LYS A 226 -7.63 0.08 21.13
CA LYS A 226 -7.01 -1.16 20.67
C LYS A 226 -6.31 -0.90 19.32
N TYR A 227 -5.09 -1.38 19.18
CA TYR A 227 -4.24 -1.14 18.02
C TYR A 227 -3.61 -2.45 17.53
N CYS A 228 -3.32 -2.53 16.24
CA CYS A 228 -2.53 -3.59 15.65
C CYS A 228 -1.39 -2.95 14.83
N PHE A 229 -0.15 -3.11 15.26
CA PHE A 229 1.02 -2.61 14.54
C PHE A 229 1.45 -3.61 13.47
N ILE A 230 1.42 -3.19 12.21
CA ILE A 230 1.67 -4.02 11.02
C ILE A 230 3.18 -4.20 10.78
N ASP A 231 3.59 -5.40 10.34
CA ASP A 231 4.98 -5.78 9.97
C ASP A 231 6.03 -5.53 11.07
N THR A 232 5.70 -5.84 12.31
CA THR A 232 6.61 -5.63 13.45
C THR A 232 7.81 -6.59 13.44
N ALA A 233 7.66 -7.82 12.90
CA ALA A 233 8.75 -8.80 12.80
C ALA A 233 9.86 -8.33 11.86
N GLY A 234 9.52 -7.65 10.76
CA GLY A 234 10.49 -7.01 9.88
C GLY A 234 11.31 -5.93 10.57
N MET A 235 10.70 -5.17 11.47
CA MET A 235 11.38 -4.14 12.27
C MET A 235 12.27 -4.72 13.38
N ARG A 236 11.91 -5.86 14.00
CA ARG A 236 12.68 -6.52 15.05
C ARG A 236 13.93 -7.25 14.51
N ARG A 237 13.84 -7.85 13.31
CA ARG A 237 14.95 -8.59 12.68
C ARG A 237 16.06 -7.66 12.17
N LYS A 238 15.77 -6.40 11.83
CA LYS A 238 16.73 -5.42 11.28
C LYS A 238 17.78 -4.91 12.24
N SER A 239 17.68 -5.18 13.53
CA SER A 239 18.70 -4.75 14.51
C SER A 239 20.04 -5.47 14.38
N LYS A 240 20.22 -6.41 13.41
CA LYS A 240 21.38 -7.28 13.32
C LYS A 240 22.07 -7.43 11.94
N VAL A 241 21.62 -6.77 10.86
CA VAL A 241 22.16 -7.01 9.49
C VAL A 241 22.25 -5.75 8.63
N ASP A 242 23.36 -5.65 7.89
CA ASP A 242 23.95 -4.56 7.11
C ASP A 242 23.15 -3.95 5.91
N ASP A 243 23.70 -2.81 5.42
CA ASP A 243 23.23 -1.83 4.42
C ASP A 243 22.77 -2.33 3.03
N ALA A 244 22.93 -3.61 2.68
CA ALA A 244 22.44 -4.19 1.42
C ALA A 244 20.90 -4.36 1.36
N ILE A 245 20.19 -3.97 2.42
CA ILE A 245 18.78 -4.29 2.71
C ILE A 245 17.83 -3.16 2.30
N GLU A 246 18.32 -2.04 1.80
CA GLU A 246 17.49 -0.84 1.54
C GLU A 246 16.35 -1.08 0.53
N LYS A 247 16.64 -1.81 -0.56
CA LYS A 247 15.63 -2.12 -1.60
C LYS A 247 14.53 -3.09 -1.11
N PHE A 248 14.84 -3.97 -0.17
CA PHE A 248 13.85 -4.88 0.45
C PHE A 248 12.92 -4.18 1.43
N SER A 249 13.36 -3.04 1.96
CA SER A 249 12.53 -2.20 2.81
C SER A 249 11.27 -1.71 2.09
N ASN A 250 11.34 -1.51 0.76
CA ASN A 250 10.24 -0.96 -0.01
C ASN A 250 9.05 -1.93 -0.14
N MET A 251 9.30 -3.22 -0.42
CA MET A 251 8.21 -4.22 -0.51
C MET A 251 7.42 -4.33 0.79
N ARG A 252 8.11 -4.46 1.92
CA ARG A 252 7.47 -4.52 3.24
C ARG A 252 6.77 -3.22 3.58
N THR A 253 7.38 -2.08 3.23
CA THR A 253 6.79 -0.77 3.46
C THR A 253 5.48 -0.62 2.69
N ILE A 254 5.43 -1.02 1.42
CA ILE A 254 4.21 -0.96 0.60
C ILE A 254 3.13 -1.89 1.18
N ASN A 255 3.48 -3.15 1.51
CA ASN A 255 2.52 -4.06 2.12
C ASN A 255 2.00 -3.55 3.47
N ALA A 256 2.88 -3.02 4.32
CA ALA A 256 2.46 -2.43 5.58
C ALA A 256 1.51 -1.23 5.38
N ILE A 257 1.79 -0.37 4.39
CA ILE A 257 0.92 0.74 4.01
C ILE A 257 -0.45 0.20 3.58
N GLU A 258 -0.49 -0.77 2.66
CA GLU A 258 -1.74 -1.31 2.12
C GLU A 258 -2.63 -1.96 3.20
N ARG A 259 -2.03 -2.63 4.18
CA ARG A 259 -2.75 -3.31 5.27
C ARG A 259 -3.17 -2.38 6.41
N SER A 260 -2.66 -1.14 6.46
CA SER A 260 -2.94 -0.21 7.56
C SER A 260 -4.17 0.67 7.34
N ASP A 261 -4.77 1.13 8.44
CA ASP A 261 -5.77 2.22 8.47
C ASP A 261 -5.08 3.58 8.60
N VAL A 262 -3.98 3.64 9.38
CA VAL A 262 -3.21 4.86 9.66
C VAL A 262 -1.72 4.59 9.52
N CYS A 263 -1.03 5.43 8.75
CA CYS A 263 0.42 5.38 8.56
C CYS A 263 1.13 6.45 9.41
N LEU A 264 2.10 6.04 10.21
CA LEU A 264 3.02 6.91 10.92
C LEU A 264 4.27 7.11 10.07
N ILE A 265 4.45 8.28 9.47
CA ILE A 265 5.60 8.63 8.64
C ILE A 265 6.65 9.27 9.54
N LEU A 266 7.72 8.52 9.86
CA LEU A 266 8.78 8.99 10.74
C LEU A 266 9.82 9.81 9.97
N VAL A 267 10.12 11.00 10.51
CA VAL A 267 11.15 11.93 10.01
C VAL A 267 12.12 12.24 11.16
N ASP A 268 13.42 12.37 10.87
CA ASP A 268 14.43 12.74 11.86
C ASP A 268 14.40 14.26 12.13
N ALA A 269 14.28 14.66 13.40
CA ALA A 269 14.21 16.08 13.79
C ALA A 269 15.47 16.87 13.44
N ASN A 270 16.64 16.23 13.38
CA ASN A 270 17.91 16.90 13.08
C ASN A 270 18.14 17.02 11.57
N GLU A 271 17.90 15.95 10.83
CA GLU A 271 18.10 15.91 9.37
C GLU A 271 16.99 16.64 8.60
N GLY A 272 15.77 16.67 9.15
CA GLY A 272 14.59 17.18 8.45
C GLY A 272 14.08 16.23 7.39
N VAL A 273 13.27 16.73 6.46
CA VAL A 273 12.72 15.95 5.33
C VAL A 273 13.76 15.76 4.25
N THR A 274 14.04 14.50 3.92
CA THR A 274 14.95 14.11 2.84
C THR A 274 14.18 13.60 1.63
N GLU A 275 14.85 13.44 0.49
CA GLU A 275 14.25 12.86 -0.73
C GLU A 275 13.65 11.47 -0.47
N GLN A 276 14.28 10.65 0.36
CA GLN A 276 13.79 9.33 0.71
C GLN A 276 12.51 9.41 1.56
N ASP A 277 12.43 10.38 2.49
CA ASP A 277 11.21 10.62 3.27
C ASP A 277 10.06 11.07 2.36
N THR A 278 10.34 11.93 1.36
CA THR A 278 9.36 12.37 0.37
C THR A 278 8.84 11.20 -0.47
N LYS A 279 9.71 10.27 -0.90
CA LYS A 279 9.30 9.07 -1.64
C LYS A 279 8.38 8.18 -0.81
N ILE A 280 8.73 7.92 0.45
CA ILE A 280 7.91 7.08 1.34
C ILE A 280 6.56 7.75 1.64
N ALA A 281 6.56 9.05 1.90
CA ALA A 281 5.33 9.82 2.11
C ALA A 281 4.45 9.83 0.86
N GLY A 282 5.06 9.89 -0.34
CA GLY A 282 4.38 9.75 -1.63
C GLY A 282 3.63 8.42 -1.76
N LEU A 283 4.27 7.30 -1.41
CA LEU A 283 3.62 5.98 -1.41
C LEU A 283 2.38 5.94 -0.49
N VAL A 284 2.47 6.53 0.71
CA VAL A 284 1.33 6.62 1.63
C VAL A 284 0.19 7.46 1.05
N HIS A 285 0.53 8.58 0.42
CA HIS A 285 -0.43 9.48 -0.20
C HIS A 285 -1.14 8.83 -1.39
N GLU A 286 -0.41 8.19 -2.29
CA GLU A 286 -0.94 7.48 -3.47
C GLU A 286 -1.83 6.30 -3.09
N ALA A 287 -1.45 5.55 -2.04
CA ALA A 287 -2.27 4.49 -1.49
C ALA A 287 -3.58 5.02 -0.86
N GLY A 288 -3.71 6.34 -0.69
CA GLY A 288 -4.89 6.96 -0.09
C GLY A 288 -5.07 6.65 1.39
N LYS A 289 -3.98 6.39 2.11
CA LYS A 289 -4.04 6.04 3.54
C LYS A 289 -4.05 7.27 4.42
N ALA A 290 -4.70 7.17 5.56
CA ALA A 290 -4.60 8.20 6.58
C ALA A 290 -3.17 8.27 7.12
N ALA A 291 -2.66 9.47 7.39
CA ALA A 291 -1.26 9.70 7.69
C ALA A 291 -1.02 10.68 8.82
N ILE A 292 0.01 10.40 9.61
CA ILE A 292 0.54 11.27 10.66
C ILE A 292 2.05 11.41 10.42
N ILE A 293 2.56 12.62 10.33
CA ILE A 293 4.00 12.87 10.23
C ILE A 293 4.57 12.93 11.65
N VAL A 294 5.50 12.04 11.96
CA VAL A 294 6.10 11.90 13.28
C VAL A 294 7.56 12.37 13.22
N VAL A 295 7.83 13.54 13.78
CA VAL A 295 9.19 14.07 13.90
C VAL A 295 9.83 13.49 15.16
N ASN A 296 10.66 12.47 14.95
CA ASN A 296 11.32 11.70 16.00
C ASN A 296 12.71 12.25 16.33
N LYS A 297 13.29 11.75 17.41
CA LYS A 297 14.59 12.18 17.99
C LYS A 297 14.57 13.63 18.45
N TRP A 298 13.41 14.10 18.95
CA TRP A 298 13.27 15.45 19.47
C TRP A 298 14.20 15.73 20.65
N ASP A 299 14.61 14.70 21.39
CA ASP A 299 15.58 14.77 22.48
C ASP A 299 16.96 15.22 21.99
N ALA A 300 17.38 14.80 20.81
CA ALA A 300 18.68 15.07 20.21
C ALA A 300 18.80 16.45 19.53
N VAL A 301 17.73 17.22 19.44
CA VAL A 301 17.77 18.59 18.92
C VAL A 301 18.46 19.50 19.94
N GLU A 302 19.57 20.12 19.54
CA GLU A 302 20.33 21.07 20.37
C GLU A 302 19.71 22.49 20.29
N ASN A 303 20.02 23.32 21.28
CA ASN A 303 19.67 24.76 21.32
C ASN A 303 18.19 25.05 21.01
N LYS A 304 17.27 24.36 21.73
CA LYS A 304 15.84 24.57 21.58
C LYS A 304 15.41 25.96 22.08
N GLU A 305 14.99 26.80 21.15
CA GLU A 305 14.37 28.09 21.42
C GLU A 305 12.84 27.99 21.38
N THR A 306 12.14 29.03 21.79
CA THR A 306 10.66 29.08 21.83
C THR A 306 10.01 28.76 20.48
N ASN A 307 10.65 29.14 19.37
CA ASN A 307 10.13 28.96 18.01
C ASN A 307 10.65 27.69 17.31
N THR A 308 11.65 27.00 17.85
CA THR A 308 12.30 25.85 17.19
C THR A 308 11.31 24.79 16.70
N MET A 309 10.28 24.49 17.49
CA MET A 309 9.25 23.52 17.09
C MET A 309 8.42 23.99 15.89
N ARG A 310 8.03 25.27 15.90
CA ARG A 310 7.27 25.90 14.82
C ARG A 310 8.07 25.95 13.52
N ASP A 311 9.35 26.33 13.62
CA ASP A 311 10.22 26.44 12.45
C ASP A 311 10.47 25.07 11.82
N LYS A 312 10.69 24.04 12.66
CA LYS A 312 10.82 22.65 12.23
C LYS A 312 9.50 22.13 11.61
N GLU A 313 8.35 22.48 12.16
CA GLU A 313 7.06 22.13 11.56
C GLU A 313 6.87 22.74 10.18
N LEU A 314 7.21 24.04 10.02
CA LEU A 314 7.15 24.71 8.72
C LEU A 314 8.07 24.03 7.70
N ALA A 315 9.30 23.72 8.08
CA ALA A 315 10.24 23.00 7.20
C ALA A 315 9.72 21.61 6.78
N VAL A 316 9.07 20.88 7.69
CA VAL A 316 8.44 19.58 7.37
C VAL A 316 7.27 19.77 6.41
N ARG A 317 6.43 20.79 6.62
CA ARG A 317 5.30 21.09 5.73
C ARG A 317 5.74 21.53 4.35
N ASP A 318 6.84 22.27 4.23
CA ASP A 318 7.43 22.66 2.94
C ASP A 318 7.95 21.44 2.19
N GLY A 319 8.67 20.54 2.88
CA GLY A 319 9.19 19.30 2.29
C GLY A 319 8.12 18.30 1.87
N LEU A 320 6.93 18.32 2.52
CA LEU A 320 5.78 17.44 2.26
C LEU A 320 4.53 18.25 1.90
N SER A 321 4.68 19.23 1.02
CA SER A 321 3.64 20.21 0.67
C SER A 321 2.36 19.60 0.08
N TYR A 322 2.41 18.40 -0.48
CA TYR A 322 1.27 17.64 -0.99
C TYR A 322 0.48 16.92 0.11
N MET A 323 1.03 16.81 1.35
CA MET A 323 0.38 16.17 2.49
C MET A 323 -0.05 17.20 3.56
N THR A 324 -0.56 18.34 3.17
CA THR A 324 -1.00 19.41 4.09
C THR A 324 -2.05 18.97 5.10
N TYR A 325 -2.79 17.92 4.79
CA TYR A 325 -3.81 17.34 5.66
C TYR A 325 -3.23 16.53 6.84
N ALA A 326 -1.98 16.05 6.74
CA ALA A 326 -1.37 15.22 7.77
C ALA A 326 -0.94 16.04 8.97
N PRO A 327 -1.37 15.69 10.21
CA PRO A 327 -0.88 16.34 11.42
C PRO A 327 0.61 16.01 11.64
N VAL A 328 1.33 16.97 12.23
CA VAL A 328 2.74 16.80 12.62
C VAL A 328 2.83 16.62 14.13
N VAL A 329 3.48 15.54 14.57
CA VAL A 329 3.69 15.21 15.98
C VAL A 329 5.19 15.11 16.26
N PHE A 330 5.65 15.83 17.28
CA PHE A 330 7.04 15.77 17.75
C PHE A 330 7.14 14.85 18.95
N LEU A 331 8.04 13.87 18.90
CA LEU A 331 8.29 12.94 20.00
C LEU A 331 9.75 12.47 20.08
N SER A 332 10.07 11.76 21.13
CA SER A 332 11.30 10.99 21.26
C SER A 332 11.00 9.54 21.58
N ALA A 333 11.29 8.66 20.64
CA ALA A 333 11.17 7.22 20.84
C ALA A 333 12.16 6.70 21.90
N LEU A 334 13.32 7.38 22.07
CA LEU A 334 14.34 7.02 23.04
C LEU A 334 13.89 7.29 24.48
N THR A 335 13.40 8.51 24.74
CA THR A 335 13.00 8.95 26.08
C THR A 335 11.54 8.66 26.42
N GLY A 336 10.70 8.29 25.44
CA GLY A 336 9.25 8.12 25.60
C GLY A 336 8.47 9.44 25.59
N SER A 337 9.15 10.57 25.46
CA SER A 337 8.48 11.88 25.51
C SER A 337 7.44 12.05 24.41
N ARG A 338 6.19 12.36 24.80
CA ARG A 338 5.03 12.61 23.94
C ARG A 338 4.52 11.41 23.13
N VAL A 339 4.94 10.18 23.46
CA VAL A 339 4.41 8.97 22.81
C VAL A 339 2.92 8.79 23.13
N ASP A 340 2.48 9.09 24.38
CA ASP A 340 1.06 9.02 24.76
C ASP A 340 0.16 9.92 23.90
N LYS A 341 0.66 11.12 23.55
CA LYS A 341 -0.07 12.04 22.67
C LYS A 341 -0.28 11.49 21.26
N LEU A 342 0.64 10.63 20.79
CA LEU A 342 0.54 10.01 19.47
C LEU A 342 -0.73 9.16 19.37
N PHE A 343 -1.10 8.41 20.41
CA PHE A 343 -2.30 7.57 20.41
C PHE A 343 -3.58 8.37 20.26
N GLN A 344 -3.67 9.54 20.92
CA GLN A 344 -4.82 10.44 20.77
C GLN A 344 -4.94 10.92 19.32
N VAL A 345 -3.81 11.29 18.69
CA VAL A 345 -3.79 11.74 17.30
C VAL A 345 -4.16 10.58 16.35
N ILE A 346 -3.73 9.34 16.62
CA ILE A 346 -4.13 8.16 15.84
C ILE A 346 -5.65 7.96 15.90
N GLN A 347 -6.26 8.05 17.08
CA GLN A 347 -7.70 7.93 17.26
C GLN A 347 -8.45 9.02 16.48
N ASP A 348 -8.01 10.28 16.62
CA ASP A 348 -8.65 11.40 15.93
C ASP A 348 -8.58 11.24 14.41
N VAL A 349 -7.41 10.86 13.88
CA VAL A 349 -7.19 10.62 12.45
C VAL A 349 -8.02 9.43 11.95
N HIS A 350 -8.06 8.33 12.69
CA HIS A 350 -8.88 7.18 12.33
C HIS A 350 -10.37 7.53 12.31
N LYS A 351 -10.85 8.28 13.32
CA LYS A 351 -12.24 8.77 13.37
C LYS A 351 -12.57 9.64 12.17
N GLN A 352 -11.66 10.52 11.76
CA GLN A 352 -11.85 11.35 10.56
C GLN A 352 -11.87 10.51 9.28
N ASN A 353 -11.00 9.49 9.19
CA ASN A 353 -10.89 8.59 8.05
C ASN A 353 -12.13 7.71 7.86
N THR A 354 -12.80 7.35 8.96
CA THR A 354 -14.03 6.52 8.96
C THR A 354 -15.32 7.31 8.99
N SER A 355 -15.25 8.65 9.08
CA SER A 355 -16.43 9.49 9.23
C SER A 355 -17.35 9.44 8.02
N ARG A 356 -18.67 9.37 8.27
CA ARG A 356 -19.70 9.54 7.26
C ARG A 356 -20.38 10.89 7.43
N ILE A 357 -20.38 11.65 6.35
CA ILE A 357 -21.03 12.97 6.24
C ILE A 357 -22.34 12.80 5.49
N THR A 358 -23.42 13.34 5.99
CA THR A 358 -24.73 13.22 5.34
C THR A 358 -24.78 13.99 4.02
N THR A 359 -25.53 13.47 3.05
CA THR A 359 -25.73 14.11 1.75
C THR A 359 -26.26 15.54 1.88
N GLY A 360 -27.13 15.80 2.87
CA GLY A 360 -27.65 17.15 3.13
C GLY A 360 -26.56 18.15 3.54
N GLN A 361 -25.66 17.75 4.47
CA GLN A 361 -24.52 18.57 4.89
C GLN A 361 -23.55 18.84 3.74
N LEU A 362 -23.24 17.80 2.93
CA LEU A 362 -22.38 17.95 1.77
C LEU A 362 -22.96 18.94 0.75
N ASN A 363 -24.25 18.85 0.46
CA ASN A 363 -24.88 19.76 -0.51
C ASN A 363 -25.04 21.18 0.03
N SER A 364 -25.16 21.39 1.34
CA SER A 364 -25.09 22.73 1.93
C SER A 364 -23.72 23.36 1.69
N VAL A 365 -22.62 22.62 1.98
CA VAL A 365 -21.25 23.10 1.71
C VAL A 365 -21.03 23.36 0.23
N LEU A 366 -21.54 22.48 -0.65
CA LEU A 366 -21.45 22.64 -2.10
C LEU A 366 -22.17 23.91 -2.58
N ALA A 367 -23.36 24.18 -2.07
CA ALA A 367 -24.13 25.39 -2.40
C ALA A 367 -23.38 26.66 -1.96
N ASP A 368 -22.85 26.68 -0.73
CA ASP A 368 -22.06 27.80 -0.22
C ASP A 368 -20.78 28.02 -1.02
N ALA A 369 -20.06 26.93 -1.35
CA ALA A 369 -18.84 27.00 -2.14
C ALA A 369 -19.10 27.53 -3.56
N THR A 370 -20.14 27.01 -4.24
CA THR A 370 -20.51 27.46 -5.60
C THR A 370 -21.07 28.90 -5.63
N ALA A 371 -21.65 29.36 -4.54
CA ALA A 371 -22.09 30.78 -4.38
C ALA A 371 -20.89 31.73 -4.21
N ARG A 372 -19.84 31.29 -3.48
CA ARG A 372 -18.62 32.10 -3.27
C ARG A 372 -17.75 32.18 -4.51
N VAL A 373 -17.48 31.03 -5.12
CA VAL A 373 -16.68 30.91 -6.35
C VAL A 373 -17.50 30.16 -7.39
N GLN A 374 -17.94 30.90 -8.40
CA GLN A 374 -18.77 30.33 -9.46
C GLN A 374 -18.00 29.26 -10.24
N PRO A 375 -18.67 28.14 -10.62
CA PRO A 375 -18.07 27.11 -11.45
C PRO A 375 -17.53 27.65 -12.78
N PRO A 376 -16.42 27.11 -13.29
CA PRO A 376 -15.75 27.59 -14.49
C PRO A 376 -16.63 27.49 -15.73
N THR A 377 -16.31 28.33 -16.72
CA THR A 377 -16.94 28.34 -18.02
C THR A 377 -15.85 28.14 -19.08
N ASP A 378 -16.03 27.16 -19.95
CA ASP A 378 -15.14 26.92 -21.11
C ASP A 378 -15.93 27.05 -22.41
N LYS A 379 -15.39 27.83 -23.36
CA LYS A 379 -16.00 28.08 -24.72
C LYS A 379 -17.50 28.36 -24.67
N GLY A 380 -17.96 29.15 -23.72
CA GLY A 380 -19.38 29.53 -23.54
C GLY A 380 -20.24 28.45 -22.87
N ARG A 381 -19.68 27.30 -22.53
CA ARG A 381 -20.37 26.25 -21.76
C ARG A 381 -20.02 26.40 -20.28
N ARG A 382 -21.03 26.58 -19.43
CA ARG A 382 -20.86 26.69 -18.01
C ARG A 382 -20.96 25.33 -17.33
N LEU A 383 -20.01 25.05 -16.42
CA LEU A 383 -20.11 23.90 -15.52
C LEU A 383 -21.32 24.09 -14.59
N LYS A 384 -22.20 23.10 -14.55
CA LYS A 384 -23.31 23.02 -13.58
C LYS A 384 -23.09 21.80 -12.70
N ILE A 385 -22.95 22.05 -11.39
CA ILE A 385 -22.84 21.00 -10.39
C ILE A 385 -24.24 20.78 -9.82
N TYR A 386 -24.71 19.55 -9.77
CA TYR A 386 -26.07 19.22 -9.35
C TYR A 386 -26.12 18.88 -7.86
N TYR A 387 -25.28 17.93 -7.45
CA TYR A 387 -25.19 17.49 -6.05
C TYR A 387 -23.90 16.71 -5.82
N MET A 388 -23.61 16.49 -4.54
CA MET A 388 -22.47 15.69 -4.08
C MET A 388 -22.95 14.65 -3.06
N THR A 389 -22.35 13.45 -3.10
CA THR A 389 -22.60 12.38 -2.13
C THR A 389 -21.28 11.75 -1.68
N GLN A 390 -21.28 11.11 -0.53
CA GLN A 390 -20.14 10.29 -0.09
C GLN A 390 -20.36 8.84 -0.50
N ALA A 391 -19.48 8.33 -1.35
CA ALA A 391 -19.52 6.96 -1.85
C ALA A 391 -18.78 5.98 -0.93
N GLY A 392 -17.77 6.44 -0.17
CA GLY A 392 -16.95 5.57 0.67
C GLY A 392 -16.26 6.29 1.82
N THR A 393 -15.65 5.48 2.68
CA THR A 393 -14.76 5.87 3.79
C THR A 393 -13.43 5.14 3.63
N LYS A 394 -12.40 5.53 4.38
CA LYS A 394 -11.06 4.90 4.38
C LYS A 394 -10.36 4.91 3.01
N PRO A 395 -10.18 6.06 2.33
CA PRO A 395 -10.44 7.43 2.78
C PRO A 395 -11.84 7.91 2.39
N PRO A 396 -12.30 9.07 2.93
CA PRO A 396 -13.53 9.72 2.49
C PRO A 396 -13.52 9.96 0.98
N HIS A 397 -14.50 9.37 0.30
CA HIS A 397 -14.63 9.43 -1.15
C HIS A 397 -15.94 10.12 -1.50
N PHE A 398 -15.85 11.27 -2.18
CA PHE A 398 -17.00 12.05 -2.61
C PHE A 398 -17.20 11.94 -4.11
N VAL A 399 -18.44 11.81 -4.53
CA VAL A 399 -18.84 11.82 -5.94
C VAL A 399 -19.63 13.09 -6.20
N ILE A 400 -19.16 13.88 -7.14
CA ILE A 400 -19.79 15.13 -7.58
C ILE A 400 -20.44 14.91 -8.93
N PHE A 401 -21.74 15.15 -9.02
CA PHE A 401 -22.51 15.02 -10.26
C PHE A 401 -22.64 16.35 -10.95
N CYS A 402 -22.27 16.43 -12.23
CA CYS A 402 -22.30 17.64 -13.04
C CYS A 402 -22.89 17.40 -14.44
N ASN A 403 -23.01 18.47 -15.24
CA ASN A 403 -23.50 18.40 -16.61
C ASN A 403 -22.46 17.88 -17.62
N ASP A 404 -21.17 18.18 -17.41
CA ASP A 404 -20.07 17.73 -18.27
C ASP A 404 -18.78 17.69 -17.44
N ALA A 405 -18.25 16.48 -17.24
CA ALA A 405 -17.05 16.25 -16.42
C ALA A 405 -15.81 16.94 -17.02
N ARG A 406 -15.74 17.13 -18.34
CA ARG A 406 -14.60 17.77 -19.00
C ARG A 406 -14.48 19.26 -18.70
N LEU A 407 -15.53 19.91 -18.21
CA LEU A 407 -15.52 21.30 -17.75
C LEU A 407 -14.98 21.45 -16.32
N PHE A 408 -14.77 20.34 -15.62
CA PHE A 408 -14.34 20.33 -14.22
C PHE A 408 -12.82 20.48 -14.16
N HIS A 409 -12.33 21.72 -14.07
CA HIS A 409 -10.90 22.00 -13.98
C HIS A 409 -10.35 21.58 -12.63
N PHE A 410 -9.12 21.03 -12.58
CA PHE A 410 -8.48 20.51 -11.36
C PHE A 410 -8.40 21.58 -10.25
N SER A 411 -8.17 22.86 -10.60
CA SER A 411 -8.12 23.94 -9.60
C SER A 411 -9.47 24.14 -8.89
N TYR A 412 -10.58 23.92 -9.58
CA TYR A 412 -11.90 24.01 -8.99
C TYR A 412 -12.20 22.78 -8.10
N GLN A 413 -11.75 21.61 -8.50
CA GLN A 413 -11.81 20.41 -7.67
C GLN A 413 -11.05 20.61 -6.36
N ARG A 414 -9.82 21.15 -6.44
CA ARG A 414 -8.99 21.46 -5.27
C ARG A 414 -9.64 22.53 -4.37
N TYR A 415 -10.30 23.53 -4.96
CA TYR A 415 -11.07 24.51 -4.20
C TYR A 415 -12.20 23.84 -3.41
N LEU A 416 -13.00 22.97 -4.04
CA LEU A 416 -14.07 22.25 -3.36
C LEU A 416 -13.54 21.31 -2.28
N GLU A 417 -12.43 20.61 -2.51
CA GLU A 417 -11.77 19.81 -1.49
C GLU A 417 -11.41 20.65 -0.27
N ASN A 418 -10.81 21.82 -0.48
CA ASN A 418 -10.47 22.73 0.63
C ASN A 418 -11.72 23.17 1.40
N GLN A 419 -12.82 23.50 0.72
CA GLN A 419 -14.07 23.87 1.39
C GLN A 419 -14.65 22.73 2.22
N ILE A 420 -14.57 21.47 1.72
CA ILE A 420 -14.99 20.28 2.47
C ILE A 420 -14.11 20.12 3.71
N ARG A 421 -12.78 20.27 3.57
CA ARG A 421 -11.83 20.17 4.69
C ARG A 421 -12.03 21.26 5.73
N ASP A 422 -12.30 22.50 5.30
CA ASP A 422 -12.51 23.62 6.20
C ASP A 422 -13.75 23.42 7.09
N VAL A 423 -14.81 22.81 6.54
CA VAL A 423 -16.06 22.60 7.28
C VAL A 423 -16.01 21.32 8.13
N PHE A 424 -15.51 20.22 7.60
CA PHE A 424 -15.57 18.91 8.26
C PHE A 424 -14.26 18.51 8.96
N GLY A 425 -13.20 19.28 8.81
CA GLY A 425 -11.90 19.03 9.40
C GLY A 425 -11.05 18.07 8.58
N LEU A 426 -11.44 16.80 8.46
CA LEU A 426 -10.78 15.73 7.72
C LEU A 426 -9.24 15.71 7.87
N LYS A 427 -8.75 15.98 9.10
CA LYS A 427 -7.32 15.97 9.41
C LYS A 427 -6.77 14.55 9.36
N GLY A 428 -5.57 14.41 8.81
CA GLY A 428 -4.86 13.14 8.73
C GLY A 428 -5.37 12.20 7.65
N THR A 429 -6.45 12.53 6.93
CA THR A 429 -6.98 11.68 5.87
C THR A 429 -6.96 12.39 4.51
N PRO A 430 -6.50 11.71 3.44
CA PRO A 430 -6.69 12.22 2.09
C PRO A 430 -8.18 12.21 1.73
N VAL A 431 -8.56 13.01 0.75
CA VAL A 431 -9.93 13.08 0.22
C VAL A 431 -9.89 12.65 -1.24
N ARG A 432 -10.73 11.70 -1.62
CA ARG A 432 -10.94 11.34 -3.02
C ARG A 432 -12.19 12.01 -3.55
N ILE A 433 -12.08 12.63 -4.72
CA ILE A 433 -13.21 13.26 -5.41
C ILE A 433 -13.30 12.67 -6.81
N THR A 434 -14.44 12.05 -7.11
CA THR A 434 -14.77 11.56 -8.46
C THR A 434 -15.83 12.46 -9.06
N ILE A 435 -15.62 12.88 -10.30
CA ILE A 435 -16.57 13.68 -11.06
C ILE A 435 -17.34 12.75 -11.98
N ARG A 436 -18.67 12.76 -11.91
CA ARG A 436 -19.55 11.99 -12.80
C ARG A 436 -20.51 12.92 -13.56
N GLN A 437 -20.77 12.59 -14.81
CA GLN A 437 -21.80 13.26 -15.59
C GLN A 437 -23.15 12.64 -15.26
N LYS A 438 -24.18 13.50 -15.11
CA LYS A 438 -25.54 13.01 -14.85
C LYS A 438 -26.06 12.23 -16.05
N GLY A 439 -26.34 10.94 -15.89
CA GLY A 439 -26.80 10.04 -16.93
C GLY A 439 -25.81 8.98 -17.37
N ASP A 440 -24.55 9.04 -16.91
CA ASP A 440 -23.63 7.92 -17.06
C ASP A 440 -24.16 6.75 -16.22
N LYS A 441 -24.42 5.61 -16.89
CA LYS A 441 -24.78 4.37 -16.19
C LYS A 441 -23.57 3.87 -15.40
N GLU A 442 -23.82 3.24 -14.28
CA GLU A 442 -22.81 2.45 -13.57
C GLU A 442 -22.35 1.33 -14.52
N GLU A 443 -21.09 1.40 -14.98
CA GLU A 443 -20.36 0.25 -15.53
C GLU A 443 -19.65 -0.49 -14.40
#